data_72bddbdaa613cd5e7aefd104a0b14c2c
#
_entry.id   72bddbdaa613cd5e7aefd104a0b14c2c
#
_cell.length_a   1.000
_cell.length_b   1.000
_cell.length_c   1.000
_cell.angle_alpha   90.00
_cell.angle_beta   90.00
_cell.angle_gamma   90.00
#
_symmetry.space_group_name_H-M   'P 1'
#
loop_
_entity.id
_entity.type
_entity.pdbx_description
1 polymer ?
#
loop_
_entity_poly.entity_id
_entity_poly.type
_entity_poly.pdbx_seq_one_letter_code
_entity_poly.pdbx_strand_id
1 'polypeptide(L)'
;EIPLRLVGSEMCIRDREYDESRAWCEAQKMQDCYIQSVDGLKLHGFYLPAEHAKRFVILSHGYRGSRFGSLSFMAKYLHEHQCNLLFMEQRCCGESEGKYITFGAKEKWDVQRWAIYVSERNKEKLPIYLYGQSMGAAAVLMASGYRLPSEVKGLIADCGFQSMERQMRDMADNWFHLHYIPLLLKEMDCLCHFVAGFRMKDADTTEAMKRNTRPVLFFHGEKDTYVYPNNSFQNYMLCKAPKELVIVQGARHLCSAYADPELYQRTVMEFFEKYDGSNSEK
;
A
#
# COMPACT_ATOMS: atom_id res chain seq x y z
N GLU A 1 10.52 13.33 14.71
CA GLU A 1 11.46 13.01 13.61
C GLU A 1 12.38 11.91 14.08
N ILE A 2 12.21 10.69 13.57
CA ILE A 2 13.16 9.60 13.77
C ILE A 2 14.31 9.87 12.78
N PRO A 3 15.55 10.13 13.24
CA PRO A 3 16.64 10.42 12.33
C PRO A 3 17.01 9.14 11.55
N LEU A 4 16.70 9.12 10.27
CA LEU A 4 17.25 8.19 9.29
C LEU A 4 18.73 8.51 9.06
N ARG A 5 19.57 8.35 10.08
CA ARG A 5 21.01 8.36 9.93
C ARG A 5 21.54 6.96 10.06
N LEU A 6 21.80 6.37 8.92
CA LEU A 6 22.55 5.14 8.79
C LEU A 6 23.95 5.49 8.25
N VAL A 7 24.96 4.84 8.71
CA VAL A 7 26.36 5.14 8.42
C VAL A 7 26.88 4.14 7.41
N GLY A 8 27.41 4.61 6.27
CA GLY A 8 28.12 3.81 5.28
C GLY A 8 27.92 4.30 3.84
N SER A 9 28.88 4.03 2.96
CA SER A 9 28.90 4.47 1.57
C SER A 9 27.72 3.96 0.71
N GLU A 10 27.24 2.75 0.99
CA GLU A 10 26.05 2.20 0.33
C GLU A 10 24.76 2.97 0.65
N MET A 11 24.76 3.67 1.75
CA MET A 11 23.65 4.46 2.22
C MET A 11 23.56 5.83 1.57
N CYS A 12 24.70 6.46 1.30
CA CYS A 12 24.71 7.74 0.57
C CYS A 12 24.26 7.56 -0.88
N ILE A 13 24.47 6.37 -1.47
CA ILE A 13 24.00 6.05 -2.82
C ILE A 13 22.46 5.90 -2.80
N ARG A 14 21.92 5.17 -1.82
CA ARG A 14 20.47 4.93 -1.67
C ARG A 14 19.68 6.19 -1.31
N ASP A 15 20.23 7.04 -0.46
CA ASP A 15 19.63 8.35 -0.15
C ASP A 15 19.55 9.21 -1.42
N ARG A 16 20.59 9.17 -2.27
CA ARG A 16 20.60 9.89 -3.54
C ARG A 16 19.56 9.35 -4.53
N GLU A 17 19.42 8.04 -4.69
CA GLU A 17 18.41 7.45 -5.57
C GLU A 17 16.98 7.76 -5.11
N TYR A 18 16.76 7.80 -3.82
CA TYR A 18 15.50 8.23 -3.23
C TYR A 18 15.22 9.70 -3.55
N ASP A 19 16.17 10.59 -3.32
CA ASP A 19 16.04 12.02 -3.58
C ASP A 19 15.86 12.30 -5.10
N GLU A 20 16.59 11.59 -5.95
CA GLU A 20 16.45 11.67 -7.41
C GLU A 20 15.06 11.22 -7.88
N SER A 21 14.56 10.11 -7.35
CA SER A 21 13.22 9.58 -7.71
C SER A 21 12.10 10.50 -7.21
N ARG A 22 12.27 11.07 -6.04
CA ARG A 22 11.35 12.05 -5.49
C ARG A 22 11.35 13.33 -6.31
N ALA A 23 12.52 13.87 -6.63
CA ALA A 23 12.68 15.05 -7.48
C ALA A 23 12.09 14.81 -8.87
N TRP A 24 12.29 13.60 -9.43
CA TRP A 24 11.65 13.21 -10.68
C TRP A 24 10.12 13.27 -10.58
N CYS A 25 9.52 12.70 -9.52
CA CYS A 25 8.07 12.77 -9.31
C CYS A 25 7.57 14.21 -9.18
N GLU A 26 8.30 15.05 -8.44
CA GLU A 26 7.95 16.46 -8.23
C GLU A 26 8.01 17.29 -9.54
N ALA A 27 8.88 16.89 -10.47
CA ALA A 27 9.01 17.54 -11.78
C ALA A 27 7.92 17.11 -12.79
N GLN A 28 7.15 16.06 -12.53
CA GLN A 28 6.11 15.59 -13.43
C GLN A 28 4.89 16.52 -13.43
N LYS A 29 4.31 16.74 -14.62
CA LYS A 29 3.02 17.43 -14.76
C LYS A 29 1.88 16.46 -14.49
N MET A 30 1.54 16.28 -13.24
CA MET A 30 0.43 15.43 -12.81
C MET A 30 -0.91 16.18 -12.89
N GLN A 31 -1.98 15.43 -13.10
CA GLN A 31 -3.34 15.95 -13.11
C GLN A 31 -3.98 15.69 -11.74
N ASP A 32 -4.54 16.76 -11.15
CA ASP A 32 -5.31 16.61 -9.92
C ASP A 32 -6.61 15.84 -10.18
N CYS A 33 -6.89 14.88 -9.32
CA CYS A 33 -8.07 14.04 -9.37
C CYS A 33 -8.79 14.07 -8.02
N TYR A 34 -10.11 14.07 -8.05
CA TYR A 34 -10.91 14.08 -6.83
C TYR A 34 -12.00 13.02 -6.91
N ILE A 35 -12.23 12.35 -5.79
CA ILE A 35 -13.37 11.44 -5.60
C ILE A 35 -14.09 11.79 -4.30
N GLN A 36 -15.30 11.27 -4.15
CA GLN A 36 -16.01 11.28 -2.87
C GLN A 36 -15.91 9.91 -2.22
N SER A 37 -15.47 9.88 -0.96
CA SER A 37 -15.47 8.66 -0.14
C SER A 37 -16.90 8.19 0.17
N VAL A 38 -17.03 6.98 0.69
CA VAL A 38 -18.34 6.44 1.08
C VAL A 38 -18.97 7.20 2.27
N ASP A 39 -18.16 7.87 3.06
CA ASP A 39 -18.57 8.70 4.21
C ASP A 39 -18.56 10.21 3.91
N GLY A 40 -18.50 10.58 2.61
CA GLY A 40 -18.73 11.94 2.13
C GLY A 40 -17.51 12.85 2.07
N LEU A 41 -16.31 12.36 2.41
CA LEU A 41 -15.07 13.15 2.32
C LEU A 41 -14.67 13.38 0.86
N LYS A 42 -14.19 14.57 0.53
CA LYS A 42 -13.48 14.85 -0.71
C LYS A 42 -12.06 14.31 -0.58
N LEU A 43 -11.71 13.31 -1.41
CA LEU A 43 -10.38 12.73 -1.46
C LEU A 43 -9.68 13.17 -2.73
N HIS A 44 -8.39 13.43 -2.58
CA HIS A 44 -7.52 13.91 -3.63
C HIS A 44 -6.53 12.83 -4.07
N GLY A 45 -6.08 12.93 -5.31
CA GLY A 45 -5.02 12.09 -5.88
C GLY A 45 -4.42 12.75 -7.11
N PHE A 46 -3.31 12.21 -7.56
CA PHE A 46 -2.56 12.71 -8.72
C PHE A 46 -2.50 11.65 -9.80
N TYR A 47 -2.92 11.98 -11.00
CA TYR A 47 -2.81 11.11 -12.15
C TYR A 47 -1.63 11.51 -13.01
N LEU A 48 -0.76 10.55 -13.32
CA LEU A 48 0.36 10.68 -14.25
C LEU A 48 0.16 9.72 -15.40
N PRO A 49 -0.23 10.20 -16.60
CA PRO A 49 -0.34 9.37 -17.78
C PRO A 49 1.04 8.98 -18.32
N ALA A 50 1.17 7.76 -18.80
CA ALA A 50 2.32 7.28 -19.54
C ALA A 50 2.01 7.20 -21.04
N GLU A 51 3.01 7.47 -21.89
CA GLU A 51 2.88 7.23 -23.33
C GLU A 51 2.78 5.73 -23.63
N HIS A 52 1.87 5.35 -24.50
CA HIS A 52 1.61 3.95 -24.86
C HIS A 52 1.41 3.04 -23.63
N ALA A 53 0.63 3.52 -22.68
CA ALA A 53 0.39 2.82 -21.43
C ALA A 53 -0.15 1.40 -21.66
N LYS A 54 0.39 0.44 -20.91
CA LYS A 54 -0.03 -0.98 -20.93
C LYS A 54 -0.93 -1.33 -19.74
N ARG A 55 -0.85 -0.55 -18.65
CA ARG A 55 -1.59 -0.81 -17.41
C ARG A 55 -1.75 0.45 -16.57
N PHE A 56 -2.62 0.35 -15.57
CA PHE A 56 -2.74 1.33 -14.49
C PHE A 56 -2.18 0.77 -13.19
N VAL A 57 -1.49 1.60 -12.41
CA VAL A 57 -1.10 1.28 -11.05
C VAL A 57 -1.63 2.36 -10.11
N ILE A 58 -2.46 1.97 -9.15
CA ILE A 58 -2.96 2.83 -8.08
C ILE A 58 -2.05 2.67 -6.88
N LEU A 59 -1.41 3.75 -6.48
CA LEU A 59 -0.37 3.80 -5.45
C LEU A 59 -0.95 4.32 -4.13
N SER A 60 -0.88 3.51 -3.08
CA SER A 60 -1.40 3.77 -1.73
C SER A 60 -0.26 3.87 -0.73
N HIS A 61 0.01 5.07 -0.21
CA HIS A 61 1.11 5.33 0.71
C HIS A 61 0.85 4.84 2.14
N GLY A 62 1.90 4.76 2.97
CA GLY A 62 1.83 4.36 4.37
C GLY A 62 1.25 5.43 5.30
N TYR A 63 1.27 5.15 6.62
CA TYR A 63 0.80 6.05 7.67
C TYR A 63 1.50 7.40 7.62
N ARG A 64 0.72 8.50 7.57
CA ARG A 64 1.22 9.88 7.45
C ARG A 64 2.23 10.08 6.30
N GLY A 65 2.17 9.21 5.29
CA GLY A 65 3.00 9.33 4.11
C GLY A 65 2.58 10.51 3.24
N SER A 66 3.48 10.90 2.34
CA SER A 66 3.19 11.85 1.28
C SER A 66 3.08 11.14 -0.06
N ARG A 67 2.50 11.83 -1.04
CA ARG A 67 2.37 11.34 -2.43
C ARG A 67 3.69 10.80 -3.03
N PHE A 68 4.82 11.43 -2.70
CA PHE A 68 6.12 11.10 -3.24
C PHE A 68 7.12 10.54 -2.20
N GLY A 69 6.62 9.98 -1.11
CA GLY A 69 7.45 9.34 -0.11
C GLY A 69 8.15 8.08 -0.63
N SER A 70 8.09 7.02 0.11
CA SER A 70 8.69 5.72 -0.25
C SER A 70 8.19 5.11 -1.58
N LEU A 71 7.05 5.61 -2.12
CA LEU A 71 6.51 5.17 -3.41
C LEU A 71 7.26 5.73 -4.62
N SER A 72 7.99 6.84 -4.49
CA SER A 72 8.60 7.55 -5.63
C SER A 72 9.55 6.69 -6.45
N PHE A 73 10.34 5.86 -5.78
CA PHE A 73 11.30 4.98 -6.44
C PHE A 73 10.61 4.02 -7.43
N MET A 74 9.61 3.30 -6.95
CA MET A 74 8.86 2.39 -7.82
C MET A 74 7.96 3.14 -8.79
N ALA A 75 7.44 4.30 -8.44
CA ALA A 75 6.63 5.11 -9.34
C ALA A 75 7.41 5.54 -10.59
N LYS A 76 8.65 6.03 -10.43
CA LYS A 76 9.52 6.35 -11.56
C LYS A 76 9.71 5.14 -12.46
N TYR A 77 10.13 4.02 -11.89
CA TYR A 77 10.35 2.77 -12.63
C TYR A 77 9.10 2.30 -13.37
N LEU A 78 7.95 2.27 -12.71
CA LEU A 78 6.68 1.85 -13.31
C LEU A 78 6.24 2.77 -14.46
N HIS A 79 6.42 4.07 -14.31
CA HIS A 79 6.08 5.03 -15.36
C HIS A 79 6.99 4.85 -16.59
N GLU A 80 8.28 4.67 -16.39
CA GLU A 80 9.25 4.36 -17.46
C GLU A 80 8.93 3.03 -18.17
N HIS A 81 8.19 2.11 -17.49
CA HIS A 81 7.70 0.85 -18.04
C HIS A 81 6.21 0.91 -18.45
N GLN A 82 5.78 2.06 -18.95
CA GLN A 82 4.47 2.25 -19.57
C GLN A 82 3.28 1.97 -18.61
N CYS A 83 3.40 2.35 -17.36
CA CYS A 83 2.28 2.34 -16.42
C CYS A 83 1.70 3.74 -16.25
N ASN A 84 0.39 3.90 -16.46
CA ASN A 84 -0.34 5.03 -15.93
C ASN A 84 -0.34 4.95 -14.41
N LEU A 85 -0.04 6.03 -13.71
CA LEU A 85 0.01 6.05 -12.25
C LEU A 85 -1.09 6.92 -11.67
N LEU A 86 -1.75 6.42 -10.63
CA LEU A 86 -2.60 7.21 -9.76
C LEU A 86 -2.03 7.16 -8.34
N PHE A 87 -1.50 8.27 -7.86
CA PHE A 87 -1.10 8.44 -6.46
C PHE A 87 -2.34 8.88 -5.67
N MET A 88 -2.87 8.02 -4.84
CA MET A 88 -3.94 8.41 -3.94
C MET A 88 -3.37 9.09 -2.69
N GLU A 89 -3.87 10.26 -2.34
CA GLU A 89 -3.67 10.81 -1.01
C GLU A 89 -4.72 10.19 -0.08
N GLN A 90 -4.25 9.44 0.91
CA GLN A 90 -5.17 8.83 1.86
C GLN A 90 -5.89 9.91 2.68
N ARG A 91 -7.06 9.57 3.23
CA ARG A 91 -7.79 10.47 4.13
C ARG A 91 -6.87 11.07 5.19
N CYS A 92 -7.07 12.32 5.54
CA CYS A 92 -6.24 13.11 6.48
C CYS A 92 -4.82 13.41 6.00
N CYS A 93 -4.51 13.19 4.71
CA CYS A 93 -3.19 13.44 4.14
C CYS A 93 -3.30 14.36 2.92
N GLY A 94 -2.34 15.25 2.73
CA GLY A 94 -2.32 16.20 1.61
C GLY A 94 -3.57 17.06 1.55
N GLU A 95 -4.24 17.06 0.40
CA GLU A 95 -5.51 17.77 0.18
C GLU A 95 -6.76 16.89 0.45
N SER A 96 -6.58 15.62 0.80
CA SER A 96 -7.70 14.76 1.19
C SER A 96 -8.26 15.15 2.53
N GLU A 97 -9.58 15.30 2.59
CA GLU A 97 -10.29 15.60 3.83
C GLU A 97 -10.20 14.46 4.85
N GLY A 98 -10.60 14.74 6.07
CA GLY A 98 -10.70 13.80 7.19
C GLY A 98 -10.10 14.34 8.47
N LYS A 99 -10.44 13.70 9.60
CA LYS A 99 -9.88 14.02 10.93
C LYS A 99 -9.01 12.91 11.50
N TYR A 100 -9.32 11.67 11.13
CA TYR A 100 -8.70 10.49 11.74
C TYR A 100 -8.24 9.51 10.68
N ILE A 101 -6.99 9.07 10.78
CA ILE A 101 -6.45 7.92 10.07
C ILE A 101 -6.99 6.68 10.76
N THR A 102 -7.54 5.72 10.02
CA THR A 102 -8.26 4.56 10.57
C THR A 102 -7.56 3.22 10.30
N PHE A 103 -6.27 3.26 9.95
CA PHE A 103 -5.43 2.08 9.76
C PHE A 103 -6.00 1.04 8.78
N GLY A 104 -6.70 1.49 7.76
CA GLY A 104 -7.31 0.64 6.75
C GLY A 104 -8.80 0.36 6.98
N ALA A 105 -9.36 0.65 8.17
CA ALA A 105 -10.77 0.40 8.45
C ALA A 105 -11.71 1.15 7.51
N LYS A 106 -11.41 2.40 7.18
CA LYS A 106 -12.14 3.22 6.20
C LYS A 106 -11.35 3.38 4.90
N GLU A 107 -10.03 3.41 4.96
CA GLU A 107 -9.14 3.55 3.79
C GLU A 107 -9.36 2.44 2.76
N LYS A 108 -9.78 1.23 3.15
CA LYS A 108 -10.18 0.16 2.22
C LYS A 108 -11.28 0.56 1.26
N TRP A 109 -12.23 1.38 1.72
CA TRP A 109 -13.30 1.90 0.87
C TRP A 109 -12.81 3.01 -0.06
N ASP A 110 -11.82 3.79 0.40
CA ASP A 110 -11.19 4.81 -0.43
C ASP A 110 -10.42 4.16 -1.58
N VAL A 111 -9.65 3.09 -1.29
CA VAL A 111 -8.98 2.26 -2.33
C VAL A 111 -10.00 1.73 -3.35
N GLN A 112 -11.13 1.19 -2.88
CA GLN A 112 -12.19 0.69 -3.76
C GLN A 112 -12.75 1.82 -4.65
N ARG A 113 -13.02 2.99 -4.07
CA ARG A 113 -13.53 4.16 -4.81
C ARG A 113 -12.54 4.64 -5.87
N TRP A 114 -11.25 4.67 -5.56
CA TRP A 114 -10.20 4.99 -6.53
C TRP A 114 -10.10 3.93 -7.64
N ALA A 115 -10.24 2.65 -7.32
CA ALA A 115 -10.26 1.60 -8.34
C ALA A 115 -11.46 1.75 -9.29
N ILE A 116 -12.64 2.10 -8.77
CA ILE A 116 -13.83 2.40 -9.57
C ILE A 116 -13.58 3.64 -10.45
N TYR A 117 -13.05 4.72 -9.88
CA TYR A 117 -12.72 5.95 -10.60
C TYR A 117 -11.80 5.71 -11.80
N VAL A 118 -10.74 4.91 -11.60
CA VAL A 118 -9.82 4.54 -12.68
C VAL A 118 -10.52 3.68 -13.72
N SER A 119 -11.29 2.67 -13.30
CA SER A 119 -11.99 1.76 -14.21
C SER A 119 -13.00 2.50 -15.12
N GLU A 120 -13.74 3.49 -14.58
CA GLU A 120 -14.67 4.31 -15.36
C GLU A 120 -13.98 5.16 -16.44
N ARG A 121 -12.72 5.52 -16.24
CA ARG A 121 -11.90 6.32 -17.17
C ARG A 121 -11.00 5.49 -18.07
N ASN A 122 -10.85 4.23 -17.77
CA ASN A 122 -10.05 3.25 -18.49
C ASN A 122 -10.76 2.75 -19.76
N LYS A 123 -10.81 3.60 -20.78
CA LYS A 123 -11.51 3.30 -22.05
C LYS A 123 -10.94 2.09 -22.79
N GLU A 124 -9.64 1.89 -22.69
CA GLU A 124 -8.90 0.80 -23.34
C GLU A 124 -8.98 -0.52 -22.58
N LYS A 125 -9.65 -0.54 -21.43
CA LYS A 125 -9.75 -1.72 -20.56
C LYS A 125 -8.40 -2.30 -20.15
N LEU A 126 -7.39 -1.45 -19.99
CA LEU A 126 -6.08 -1.84 -19.51
C LEU A 126 -6.17 -2.50 -18.12
N PRO A 127 -5.29 -3.45 -17.81
CA PRO A 127 -5.21 -4.04 -16.47
C PRO A 127 -4.88 -2.97 -15.43
N ILE A 128 -5.52 -3.08 -14.26
CA ILE A 128 -5.32 -2.21 -13.11
C ILE A 128 -4.66 -3.02 -11.99
N TYR A 129 -3.64 -2.47 -11.36
CA TYR A 129 -3.00 -3.03 -10.18
C TYR A 129 -3.12 -2.09 -9.00
N LEU A 130 -3.38 -2.64 -7.83
CA LEU A 130 -3.38 -1.90 -6.58
C LEU A 130 -2.05 -2.15 -5.87
N TYR A 131 -1.27 -1.10 -5.66
CA TYR A 131 0.02 -1.18 -5.00
C TYR A 131 0.03 -0.35 -3.72
N GLY A 132 0.25 -1.00 -2.59
CA GLY A 132 0.28 -0.35 -1.30
C GLY A 132 1.55 -0.64 -0.51
N GLN A 133 1.95 0.33 0.33
CA GLN A 133 3.05 0.18 1.26
C GLN A 133 2.57 0.40 2.71
N SER A 134 3.02 -0.46 3.64
CA SER A 134 2.70 -0.37 5.07
C SER A 134 1.18 -0.30 5.31
N MET A 135 0.67 0.77 5.92
CA MET A 135 -0.78 0.99 6.08
C MET A 135 -1.53 0.98 4.74
N GLY A 136 -0.91 1.51 3.67
CA GLY A 136 -1.48 1.45 2.32
C GLY A 136 -1.60 0.02 1.81
N ALA A 137 -0.63 -0.85 2.10
CA ALA A 137 -0.70 -2.26 1.78
C ALA A 137 -1.84 -2.95 2.53
N ALA A 138 -1.98 -2.69 3.83
CA ALA A 138 -3.09 -3.22 4.61
C ALA A 138 -4.45 -2.76 4.05
N ALA A 139 -4.59 -1.48 3.66
CA ALA A 139 -5.80 -0.95 3.04
C ALA A 139 -6.13 -1.64 1.70
N VAL A 140 -5.11 -1.85 0.84
CA VAL A 140 -5.24 -2.58 -0.44
C VAL A 140 -5.66 -4.02 -0.20
N LEU A 141 -5.03 -4.73 0.75
CA LEU A 141 -5.41 -6.10 1.11
C LEU A 141 -6.83 -6.17 1.65
N MET A 142 -7.24 -5.25 2.53
CA MET A 142 -8.61 -5.19 3.03
C MET A 142 -9.63 -4.88 1.92
N ALA A 143 -9.30 -3.99 0.98
CA ALA A 143 -10.17 -3.65 -0.13
C ALA A 143 -10.44 -4.86 -1.05
N SER A 144 -9.49 -5.79 -1.17
CA SER A 144 -9.62 -6.98 -2.02
C SER A 144 -10.71 -7.97 -1.57
N GLY A 145 -11.13 -7.90 -0.32
CA GLY A 145 -12.25 -8.69 0.21
C GLY A 145 -13.62 -8.22 -0.23
N TYR A 146 -13.69 -7.14 -1.00
CA TYR A 146 -14.90 -6.51 -1.50
C TYR A 146 -14.92 -6.51 -3.03
N ARG A 147 -16.05 -6.09 -3.62
CA ARG A 147 -16.19 -6.03 -5.07
C ARG A 147 -15.29 -4.95 -5.66
N LEU A 148 -14.32 -5.36 -6.44
CA LEU A 148 -13.44 -4.51 -7.24
C LEU A 148 -13.83 -4.62 -8.73
N PRO A 149 -13.55 -3.60 -9.56
CA PRO A 149 -13.70 -3.67 -11.00
C PRO A 149 -12.99 -4.90 -11.61
N SER A 150 -13.51 -5.42 -12.72
CA SER A 150 -12.96 -6.60 -13.40
C SER A 150 -11.56 -6.38 -13.97
N GLU A 151 -11.24 -5.12 -14.27
CA GLU A 151 -9.93 -4.69 -14.74
C GLU A 151 -8.84 -4.75 -13.66
N VAL A 152 -9.20 -4.83 -12.37
CA VAL A 152 -8.21 -5.05 -11.29
C VAL A 152 -7.71 -6.48 -11.39
N LYS A 153 -6.46 -6.65 -11.83
CA LYS A 153 -5.83 -7.94 -12.11
C LYS A 153 -4.98 -8.47 -10.98
N GLY A 154 -4.49 -7.61 -10.11
CA GLY A 154 -3.64 -8.03 -9.00
C GLY A 154 -3.37 -6.94 -7.99
N LEU A 155 -2.78 -7.36 -6.88
CA LEU A 155 -2.41 -6.52 -5.74
C LEU A 155 -0.94 -6.69 -5.43
N ILE A 156 -0.27 -5.60 -5.09
CA ILE A 156 1.11 -5.59 -4.58
C ILE A 156 1.06 -4.99 -3.18
N ALA A 157 1.51 -5.74 -2.18
CA ALA A 157 1.46 -5.36 -0.79
C ALA A 157 2.86 -5.43 -0.18
N ASP A 158 3.50 -4.28 0.03
CA ASP A 158 4.82 -4.20 0.63
C ASP A 158 4.70 -3.81 2.11
N CYS A 159 5.27 -4.64 2.99
CA CYS A 159 5.34 -4.50 4.44
C CYS A 159 4.00 -4.16 5.15
N GLY A 160 2.89 -4.72 4.64
CA GLY A 160 1.57 -4.52 5.23
C GLY A 160 1.36 -5.29 6.53
N PHE A 161 0.71 -4.67 7.52
CA PHE A 161 0.32 -5.37 8.73
C PHE A 161 -0.94 -6.23 8.51
N GLN A 162 -1.13 -7.23 9.38
CA GLN A 162 -2.30 -8.11 9.34
C GLN A 162 -3.51 -7.48 10.03
N SER A 163 -3.32 -6.88 11.21
CA SER A 163 -4.38 -6.14 11.91
C SER A 163 -3.83 -4.98 12.71
N MET A 164 -4.67 -3.95 12.92
CA MET A 164 -4.33 -2.83 13.78
C MET A 164 -4.03 -3.28 15.22
N GLU A 165 -4.83 -4.21 15.76
CA GLU A 165 -4.63 -4.71 17.11
C GLU A 165 -3.26 -5.35 17.26
N ARG A 166 -2.87 -6.21 16.31
CA ARG A 166 -1.56 -6.85 16.30
C ARG A 166 -0.46 -5.81 16.17
N GLN A 167 -0.59 -4.86 15.26
CA GLN A 167 0.39 -3.79 15.08
C GLN A 167 0.60 -2.98 16.35
N MET A 168 -0.48 -2.65 17.07
CA MET A 168 -0.36 -1.94 18.36
C MET A 168 0.31 -2.79 19.44
N ARG A 169 0.07 -4.10 19.49
CA ARG A 169 0.79 -5.02 20.39
C ARG A 169 2.27 -5.07 20.06
N ASP A 170 2.62 -5.29 18.81
CA ASP A 170 4.01 -5.38 18.35
C ASP A 170 4.77 -4.08 18.67
N MET A 171 4.14 -2.92 18.47
CA MET A 171 4.74 -1.62 18.82
C MET A 171 4.90 -1.43 20.33
N ALA A 172 3.91 -1.82 21.13
CA ALA A 172 3.97 -1.72 22.59
C ALA A 172 5.09 -2.60 23.16
N ASP A 173 5.23 -3.80 22.64
CA ASP A 173 6.30 -4.71 23.03
C ASP A 173 7.68 -4.18 22.61
N ASN A 174 7.84 -3.81 21.35
CA ASN A 174 9.13 -3.44 20.78
C ASN A 174 9.67 -2.08 21.27
N TRP A 175 8.79 -1.08 21.46
CA TRP A 175 9.21 0.28 21.79
C TRP A 175 9.12 0.62 23.27
N PHE A 176 8.19 -0.01 23.98
CA PHE A 176 7.91 0.29 25.39
C PHE A 176 8.12 -0.91 26.33
N HIS A 177 8.48 -2.08 25.76
CA HIS A 177 8.64 -3.33 26.51
C HIS A 177 7.40 -3.71 27.32
N LEU A 178 6.21 -3.38 26.77
CA LEU A 178 4.93 -3.68 27.39
C LEU A 178 4.33 -4.95 26.76
N HIS A 179 4.69 -6.11 27.32
CA HIS A 179 4.34 -7.42 26.79
C HIS A 179 2.86 -7.79 26.95
N TYR A 180 2.14 -7.14 27.86
CA TYR A 180 0.73 -7.46 28.14
C TYR A 180 -0.10 -6.19 28.29
N ILE A 181 -0.89 -5.86 27.26
CA ILE A 181 -1.65 -4.61 27.17
C ILE A 181 -3.15 -4.80 26.84
N PRO A 182 -3.85 -5.84 27.33
CA PRO A 182 -5.24 -6.10 26.89
C PRO A 182 -6.20 -4.99 27.32
N LEU A 183 -6.00 -4.39 28.50
CA LEU A 183 -6.82 -3.29 28.99
C LEU A 183 -6.59 -2.04 28.13
N LEU A 184 -5.34 -1.69 27.85
CA LEU A 184 -4.98 -0.55 26.99
C LEU A 184 -5.58 -0.70 25.58
N LEU A 185 -5.50 -1.89 24.99
CA LEU A 185 -6.11 -2.16 23.68
C LEU A 185 -7.64 -2.01 23.69
N LYS A 186 -8.29 -2.45 24.78
CA LYS A 186 -9.73 -2.27 24.95
C LYS A 186 -10.10 -0.79 25.06
N GLU A 187 -9.33 0.00 25.80
CA GLU A 187 -9.53 1.44 25.92
C GLU A 187 -9.29 2.13 24.57
N MET A 188 -8.24 1.75 23.84
CA MET A 188 -7.97 2.25 22.49
C MET A 188 -9.10 1.91 21.52
N ASP A 189 -9.63 0.67 21.53
CA ASP A 189 -10.76 0.28 20.69
C ASP A 189 -12.00 1.10 21.00
N CYS A 190 -12.25 1.34 22.30
CA CYS A 190 -13.35 2.19 22.76
C CYS A 190 -13.19 3.64 22.25
N LEU A 191 -11.99 4.19 22.37
CA LEU A 191 -11.65 5.52 21.87
C LEU A 191 -11.81 5.62 20.35
N CYS A 192 -11.28 4.65 19.61
CA CYS A 192 -11.45 4.57 18.16
C CYS A 192 -12.93 4.57 17.77
N HIS A 193 -13.77 3.83 18.50
CA HIS A 193 -15.19 3.76 18.24
C HIS A 193 -15.90 5.09 18.46
N PHE A 194 -15.73 5.71 19.62
CA PHE A 194 -16.47 6.92 19.98
C PHE A 194 -15.92 8.18 19.30
N VAL A 195 -14.62 8.25 19.04
CA VAL A 195 -13.96 9.44 18.49
C VAL A 195 -13.83 9.39 16.98
N ALA A 196 -13.42 8.25 16.43
CA ALA A 196 -13.12 8.09 15.00
C ALA A 196 -14.15 7.25 14.23
N GLY A 197 -15.10 6.66 14.93
CA GLY A 197 -16.23 5.93 14.34
C GLY A 197 -15.82 4.62 13.64
N PHE A 198 -14.85 3.89 14.21
CA PHE A 198 -14.48 2.55 13.77
C PHE A 198 -13.98 1.72 14.95
N ARG A 199 -13.95 0.41 14.82
CA ARG A 199 -13.36 -0.52 15.78
C ARG A 199 -12.02 -1.02 15.25
N MET A 200 -11.07 -1.36 16.13
CA MET A 200 -9.77 -1.92 15.73
C MET A 200 -9.93 -3.20 14.87
N LYS A 201 -10.94 -4.02 15.15
CA LYS A 201 -11.28 -5.20 14.34
C LYS A 201 -11.70 -4.89 12.90
N ASP A 202 -12.10 -3.65 12.60
CA ASP A 202 -12.48 -3.22 11.24
C ASP A 202 -11.24 -3.00 10.36
N ALA A 203 -10.07 -2.84 11.02
CA ALA A 203 -8.74 -2.73 10.41
C ALA A 203 -7.99 -4.07 10.52
N ASP A 204 -8.53 -5.11 9.89
CA ASP A 204 -8.02 -6.47 9.87
C ASP A 204 -8.17 -7.07 8.47
N THR A 205 -7.09 -7.65 7.95
CA THR A 205 -7.03 -8.24 6.60
C THR A 205 -7.56 -9.66 6.55
N THR A 206 -7.73 -10.33 7.69
CA THR A 206 -8.00 -11.78 7.80
C THR A 206 -9.16 -12.24 6.91
N GLU A 207 -10.32 -11.59 7.05
CA GLU A 207 -11.50 -11.98 6.28
C GLU A 207 -11.40 -11.55 4.81
N ALA A 208 -10.71 -10.45 4.52
CA ALA A 208 -10.45 -10.03 3.16
C ALA A 208 -9.56 -11.04 2.43
N MET A 209 -8.49 -11.50 3.04
CA MET A 209 -7.59 -12.50 2.44
C MET A 209 -8.27 -13.83 2.19
N LYS A 210 -9.17 -14.26 3.06
CA LYS A 210 -9.97 -15.50 2.84
C LYS A 210 -10.94 -15.38 1.66
N ARG A 211 -11.42 -14.17 1.35
CA ARG A 211 -12.40 -13.90 0.28
C ARG A 211 -11.75 -13.41 -1.00
N ASN A 212 -10.50 -12.96 -0.93
CA ASN A 212 -9.80 -12.41 -2.08
C ASN A 212 -9.67 -13.44 -3.20
N THR A 213 -10.00 -13.02 -4.40
CA THR A 213 -9.88 -13.83 -5.64
C THR A 213 -8.79 -13.30 -6.58
N ARG A 214 -8.20 -12.13 -6.27
CA ARG A 214 -7.17 -11.50 -7.10
C ARG A 214 -5.79 -11.99 -6.70
N PRO A 215 -4.88 -12.23 -7.66
CA PRO A 215 -3.48 -12.52 -7.35
C PRO A 215 -2.86 -11.46 -6.43
N VAL A 216 -1.99 -11.88 -5.51
CA VAL A 216 -1.31 -10.99 -4.57
C VAL A 216 0.19 -11.27 -4.56
N LEU A 217 0.97 -10.21 -4.80
CA LEU A 217 2.40 -10.19 -4.59
C LEU A 217 2.70 -9.48 -3.27
N PHE A 218 3.28 -10.21 -2.33
CA PHE A 218 3.72 -9.69 -1.05
C PHE A 218 5.22 -9.45 -1.06
N PHE A 219 5.64 -8.28 -0.60
CA PHE A 219 7.03 -8.00 -0.24
C PHE A 219 7.15 -7.70 1.24
N HIS A 220 8.28 -8.05 1.84
CA HIS A 220 8.62 -7.62 3.19
C HIS A 220 10.12 -7.61 3.41
N GLY A 221 10.60 -6.60 4.13
CA GLY A 221 12.00 -6.54 4.53
C GLY A 221 12.29 -7.50 5.69
N GLU A 222 13.34 -8.30 5.58
CA GLU A 222 13.74 -9.27 6.62
C GLU A 222 13.97 -8.61 7.98
N LYS A 223 14.55 -7.39 7.99
CA LYS A 223 14.89 -6.62 9.20
C LYS A 223 13.87 -5.54 9.54
N ASP A 224 12.64 -5.69 9.10
CA ASP A 224 11.56 -4.78 9.46
C ASP A 224 11.17 -4.98 10.94
N THR A 225 11.47 -3.99 11.76
CA THR A 225 11.13 -3.95 13.20
C THR A 225 9.95 -3.03 13.51
N TYR A 226 9.37 -2.38 12.48
CA TYR A 226 8.20 -1.53 12.63
C TYR A 226 6.91 -2.31 12.38
N VAL A 227 6.86 -3.04 11.23
CA VAL A 227 5.87 -4.06 10.94
C VAL A 227 6.63 -5.38 10.75
N TYR A 228 6.49 -6.31 11.69
CA TYR A 228 7.26 -7.56 11.60
C TYR A 228 6.88 -8.39 10.36
N PRO A 229 7.86 -9.05 9.71
CA PRO A 229 7.64 -9.87 8.50
C PRO A 229 6.56 -10.95 8.66
N ASN A 230 6.36 -11.42 9.88
CA ASN A 230 5.31 -12.36 10.20
C ASN A 230 3.89 -11.84 9.85
N ASN A 231 3.68 -10.53 9.76
CA ASN A 231 2.40 -9.96 9.29
C ASN A 231 2.13 -10.31 7.82
N SER A 232 3.11 -10.12 6.93
CA SER A 232 2.98 -10.52 5.52
C SER A 232 2.89 -12.04 5.37
N PHE A 233 3.63 -12.81 6.17
CA PHE A 233 3.52 -14.26 6.18
C PHE A 233 2.10 -14.73 6.57
N GLN A 234 1.48 -14.14 7.59
CA GLN A 234 0.09 -14.46 7.97
C GLN A 234 -0.89 -14.09 6.87
N ASN A 235 -0.75 -12.91 6.26
CA ASN A 235 -1.57 -12.51 5.11
C ASN A 235 -1.41 -13.49 3.94
N TYR A 236 -0.18 -13.89 3.64
CA TYR A 236 0.11 -14.90 2.63
C TYR A 236 -0.57 -16.22 2.94
N MET A 237 -0.46 -16.74 4.17
CA MET A 237 -1.09 -18.02 4.55
C MET A 237 -2.62 -17.98 4.45
N LEU A 238 -3.24 -16.87 4.80
CA LEU A 238 -4.70 -16.68 4.75
C LEU A 238 -5.23 -16.48 3.32
N CYS A 239 -4.43 -15.91 2.43
CA CYS A 239 -4.83 -15.61 1.06
C CYS A 239 -5.10 -16.91 0.28
N LYS A 240 -6.29 -17.04 -0.30
CA LYS A 240 -6.70 -18.20 -1.11
C LYS A 240 -6.45 -18.03 -2.62
N ALA A 241 -6.25 -16.81 -3.07
CA ALA A 241 -5.93 -16.52 -4.46
C ALA A 241 -4.47 -16.91 -4.79
N PRO A 242 -4.08 -16.93 -6.08
CA PRO A 242 -2.68 -17.03 -6.47
C PRO A 242 -1.84 -15.99 -5.73
N LYS A 243 -0.70 -16.38 -5.20
CA LYS A 243 0.08 -15.53 -4.30
C LYS A 243 1.56 -15.84 -4.37
N GLU A 244 2.35 -14.81 -4.11
CA GLU A 244 3.80 -14.91 -4.00
C GLU A 244 4.25 -14.07 -2.80
N LEU A 245 5.30 -14.50 -2.09
CA LEU A 245 5.89 -13.76 -0.98
C LEU A 245 7.40 -13.69 -1.15
N VAL A 246 7.91 -12.48 -1.22
CA VAL A 246 9.33 -12.17 -1.33
C VAL A 246 9.80 -11.50 -0.04
N ILE A 247 10.71 -12.17 0.69
CA ILE A 247 11.40 -11.57 1.83
C ILE A 247 12.73 -11.01 1.35
N VAL A 248 12.86 -9.68 1.40
CA VAL A 248 14.07 -8.99 0.92
C VAL A 248 15.10 -8.96 2.04
N GLN A 249 16.24 -9.59 1.79
CA GLN A 249 17.31 -9.75 2.77
C GLN A 249 17.90 -8.39 3.20
N GLY A 250 18.08 -8.22 4.49
CA GLY A 250 18.65 -6.99 5.07
C GLY A 250 17.77 -5.75 5.00
N ALA A 251 16.63 -5.78 4.30
CA ALA A 251 15.73 -4.65 4.17
C ALA A 251 15.00 -4.35 5.49
N ARG A 252 14.81 -3.05 5.75
CA ARG A 252 14.00 -2.52 6.87
C ARG A 252 12.62 -2.11 6.36
N HIS A 253 11.82 -1.51 7.25
CA HIS A 253 10.48 -1.00 6.91
C HIS A 253 10.52 -0.01 5.74
N LEU A 254 9.68 -0.22 4.71
CA LEU A 254 9.60 0.57 3.48
C LEU A 254 10.87 0.56 2.62
N CYS A 255 11.82 -0.33 2.90
CA CYS A 255 13.11 -0.36 2.21
C CYS A 255 13.27 -1.55 1.26
N SER A 256 12.26 -2.38 1.04
CA SER A 256 12.37 -3.58 0.20
C SER A 256 12.85 -3.25 -1.22
N ALA A 257 12.25 -2.26 -1.88
CA ALA A 257 12.62 -1.84 -3.23
C ALA A 257 14.01 -1.20 -3.32
N TYR A 258 14.50 -0.60 -2.23
CA TYR A 258 15.84 0.01 -2.18
C TYR A 258 16.93 -1.00 -1.80
N ALA A 259 16.60 -2.02 -1.01
CA ALA A 259 17.58 -3.00 -0.56
C ALA A 259 18.03 -3.92 -1.69
N ASP A 260 17.09 -4.32 -2.54
CA ASP A 260 17.37 -5.12 -3.74
C ASP A 260 16.47 -4.63 -4.91
N PRO A 261 16.88 -3.56 -5.60
CA PRO A 261 16.10 -2.99 -6.70
C PRO A 261 15.86 -3.97 -7.84
N GLU A 262 16.86 -4.75 -8.21
CA GLU A 262 16.77 -5.70 -9.33
C GLU A 262 15.76 -6.80 -9.05
N LEU A 263 15.84 -7.42 -7.87
CA LEU A 263 14.88 -8.43 -7.45
C LEU A 263 13.47 -7.85 -7.41
N TYR A 264 13.31 -6.68 -6.78
CA TYR A 264 12.00 -6.07 -6.57
C TYR A 264 11.34 -5.70 -7.90
N GLN A 265 12.05 -4.97 -8.76
CA GLN A 265 11.58 -4.51 -10.07
C GLN A 265 11.26 -5.69 -10.99
N ARG A 266 12.17 -6.67 -11.10
CA ARG A 266 11.96 -7.87 -11.89
C ARG A 266 10.71 -8.62 -11.44
N THR A 267 10.55 -8.88 -10.14
CA THR A 267 9.41 -9.62 -9.62
C THR A 267 8.08 -8.90 -9.87
N VAL A 268 8.06 -7.56 -9.76
CA VAL A 268 6.86 -6.77 -10.08
C VAL A 268 6.51 -6.89 -11.58
N MET A 269 7.51 -6.83 -12.46
CA MET A 269 7.26 -6.96 -13.91
C MET A 269 6.81 -8.36 -14.29
N GLU A 270 7.42 -9.41 -13.75
CA GLU A 270 7.00 -10.82 -13.94
C GLU A 270 5.55 -11.03 -13.45
N PHE A 271 5.19 -10.43 -12.32
CA PHE A 271 3.82 -10.46 -11.81
C PHE A 271 2.83 -9.79 -12.77
N PHE A 272 3.18 -8.63 -13.32
CA PHE A 272 2.34 -7.96 -14.33
C PHE A 272 2.18 -8.82 -15.58
N GLU A 273 3.27 -9.30 -16.17
CA GLU A 273 3.25 -10.12 -17.39
C GLU A 273 2.38 -11.38 -17.22
N LYS A 274 2.45 -11.99 -16.05
CA LYS A 274 1.66 -13.18 -15.72
C LYS A 274 0.16 -12.91 -15.66
N TYR A 275 -0.26 -11.70 -15.26
CA TYR A 275 -1.67 -11.42 -14.99
C TYR A 275 -2.29 -10.35 -15.89
N ASP A 276 -1.54 -9.64 -16.74
CA ASP A 276 -2.08 -8.65 -17.69
C ASP A 276 -3.15 -9.26 -18.63
N GLY A 277 -2.91 -10.45 -19.14
CA GLY A 277 -3.80 -11.15 -20.08
C GLY A 277 -4.84 -12.04 -19.42
N SER A 278 -4.83 -12.21 -18.10
CA SER A 278 -5.76 -13.09 -17.41
C SER A 278 -7.16 -12.46 -17.36
N ASN A 279 -8.01 -12.85 -18.30
CA ASN A 279 -9.45 -12.67 -18.12
C ASN A 279 -9.86 -13.46 -16.88
N SER A 280 -10.51 -12.76 -15.93
CA SER A 280 -11.21 -13.41 -14.83
C SER A 280 -12.46 -14.11 -15.35
N GLU A 281 -12.23 -15.16 -16.17
CA GLU A 281 -13.26 -16.14 -16.48
C GLU A 281 -13.12 -17.29 -15.47
N LYS A 282 -13.92 -17.19 -14.41
CA LYS A 282 -14.69 -18.33 -13.87
C LYS A 282 -15.64 -17.80 -12.80
#